data_947fcb1866aea539bf568b62c2fb934f
#
_entry.id   947fcb1866aea539bf568b62c2fb934f
#
_cell.length_a   1.000
_cell.length_b   1.000
_cell.length_c   1.000
_cell.angle_alpha   90.00
_cell.angle_beta   90.00
_cell.angle_gamma   90.00
#
_symmetry.space_group_name_H-M   'P 1'
#
loop_
_entity.id
_entity.type
_entity.pdbx_description
1 polymer ?
#
loop_
_entity_poly.entity_id
_entity_poly.type
_entity_poly.pdbx_seq_one_letter_code
_entity_poly.pdbx_strand_id
1 'polypeptide(L)'
;MTKEQKYIAEMKRLGIYDQAFDPTIKQLATLEREQGRVRDEWAAPMDAVRDIKAARRKAKECGKCAEENGDQASAQAWKNTAEAWEKAGLMWKEAAETWENHPMADKLYAVILQQDKMIHMLRESLGLTPKGLKRFRTEFGTAAEEEPEEKPKTALELLMEKRRAG
;
A
#
# COMPACT_ATOMS: atom_id res chain seq x y z
N MET A 1 11.94 4.13 -11.77
CA MET A 1 12.76 3.43 -10.76
C MET A 1 12.06 2.13 -10.42
N THR A 2 12.71 0.97 -10.58
CA THR A 2 12.15 -0.34 -10.25
C THR A 2 12.04 -0.54 -8.72
N LYS A 3 11.26 -1.54 -8.27
CA LYS A 3 11.19 -1.89 -6.84
C LYS A 3 12.57 -2.29 -6.30
N GLU A 4 13.33 -3.06 -7.06
CA GLU A 4 14.72 -3.43 -6.72
C GLU A 4 15.60 -2.21 -6.47
N GLN A 5 15.59 -1.24 -7.40
CA GLN A 5 16.33 0.00 -7.25
C GLN A 5 15.93 0.81 -6.02
N LYS A 6 14.64 0.77 -5.64
CA LYS A 6 14.16 1.42 -4.42
C LYS A 6 14.75 0.79 -3.18
N TYR A 7 14.77 -0.55 -3.09
CA TYR A 7 15.36 -1.26 -1.96
C TYR A 7 16.87 -1.05 -1.85
N ILE A 8 17.59 -1.13 -2.99
CA ILE A 8 19.02 -0.84 -3.03
C ILE A 8 19.31 0.59 -2.55
N ALA A 9 18.53 1.57 -3.00
CA ALA A 9 18.70 2.96 -2.59
C ALA A 9 18.42 3.15 -1.09
N GLU A 10 17.39 2.48 -0.55
CA GLU A 10 17.06 2.52 0.87
C GLU A 10 18.15 1.88 1.73
N MET A 11 18.64 0.70 1.36
CA MET A 11 19.73 0.01 2.06
C MET A 11 21.04 0.81 2.01
N LYS A 12 21.35 1.46 0.88
CA LYS A 12 22.50 2.39 0.78
C LYS A 12 22.33 3.59 1.72
N ARG A 13 21.13 4.16 1.80
CA ARG A 13 20.82 5.26 2.72
C ARG A 13 21.00 4.85 4.19
N LEU A 14 20.69 3.59 4.52
CA LEU A 14 20.85 3.02 5.86
C LEU A 14 22.29 2.54 6.15
N GLY A 15 23.18 2.57 5.15
CA GLY A 15 24.57 2.11 5.31
C GLY A 15 24.73 0.60 5.45
N ILE A 16 23.72 -0.19 5.02
CA ILE A 16 23.67 -1.65 5.18
C ILE A 16 23.70 -2.42 3.84
N TYR A 17 23.85 -1.71 2.71
CA TYR A 17 23.86 -2.37 1.41
C TYR A 17 25.17 -3.11 1.14
N ASP A 18 25.04 -4.39 0.72
CA ASP A 18 26.10 -5.22 0.14
C ASP A 18 25.55 -5.92 -1.11
N GLN A 19 26.40 -6.16 -2.11
CA GLN A 19 26.02 -6.88 -3.33
C GLN A 19 25.55 -8.33 -3.06
N ALA A 20 25.98 -8.93 -1.95
CA ALA A 20 25.51 -10.25 -1.53
C ALA A 20 23.99 -10.30 -1.30
N PHE A 21 23.34 -9.14 -1.08
CA PHE A 21 21.89 -9.05 -0.89
C PHE A 21 21.09 -8.94 -2.20
N ASP A 22 21.73 -8.72 -3.34
CA ASP A 22 21.04 -8.54 -4.62
C ASP A 22 20.07 -9.69 -4.98
N PRO A 23 20.41 -10.97 -4.80
CA PRO A 23 19.47 -12.07 -5.03
C PRO A 23 18.23 -11.99 -4.13
N THR A 24 18.40 -11.65 -2.86
CA THR A 24 17.31 -11.52 -1.88
C THR A 24 16.42 -10.31 -2.19
N ILE A 25 17.02 -9.19 -2.59
CA ILE A 25 16.30 -7.98 -3.03
C ILE A 25 15.46 -8.30 -4.28
N LYS A 26 16.03 -9.02 -5.25
CA LYS A 26 15.31 -9.44 -6.46
C LYS A 26 14.15 -10.38 -6.13
N GLN A 27 14.37 -11.33 -5.21
CA GLN A 27 13.32 -12.23 -4.74
C GLN A 27 12.18 -11.44 -4.05
N LEU A 28 12.50 -10.49 -3.17
CA LEU A 28 11.52 -9.63 -2.50
C LEU A 28 10.70 -8.82 -3.51
N ALA A 29 11.36 -8.18 -4.48
CA ALA A 29 10.69 -7.38 -5.51
C ALA A 29 9.77 -8.24 -6.40
N THR A 30 10.16 -9.49 -6.68
CA THR A 30 9.36 -10.43 -7.46
C THR A 30 8.14 -10.87 -6.68
N LEU A 31 8.29 -11.28 -5.41
CA LEU A 31 7.19 -11.66 -4.53
C LEU A 31 6.15 -10.54 -4.37
N GLU A 32 6.60 -9.31 -4.19
CA GLU A 32 5.67 -8.18 -4.08
C GLU A 32 4.91 -7.87 -5.38
N ARG A 33 5.52 -8.17 -6.53
CA ARG A 33 4.84 -8.02 -7.82
C ARG A 33 3.78 -9.08 -8.00
N GLU A 34 4.12 -10.33 -7.67
CA GLU A 34 3.19 -11.46 -7.72
C GLU A 34 2.04 -11.27 -6.74
N GLN A 35 2.33 -10.84 -5.51
CA GLN A 35 1.30 -10.54 -4.53
C GLN A 35 0.35 -9.43 -5.01
N GLY A 36 0.88 -8.39 -5.67
CA GLY A 36 0.06 -7.35 -6.28
C GLY A 36 -0.95 -7.94 -7.25
N ARG A 37 -0.52 -8.84 -8.15
CA ARG A 37 -1.42 -9.50 -9.12
C ARG A 37 -2.49 -10.34 -8.42
N VAL A 38 -2.12 -11.13 -7.42
CA VAL A 38 -3.09 -11.96 -6.67
C VAL A 38 -4.09 -11.10 -5.92
N ARG A 39 -3.65 -9.98 -5.34
CA ARG A 39 -4.54 -9.01 -4.67
C ARG A 39 -5.51 -8.35 -5.65
N ASP A 40 -5.02 -7.95 -6.82
CA ASP A 40 -5.86 -7.36 -7.87
C ASP A 40 -6.91 -8.37 -8.34
N GLU A 41 -6.51 -9.64 -8.55
CA GLU A 41 -7.44 -10.71 -8.94
C GLU A 41 -8.49 -10.98 -7.84
N TRP A 42 -8.09 -11.01 -6.58
CA TRP A 42 -8.98 -11.20 -5.45
C TRP A 42 -9.95 -10.02 -5.27
N ALA A 43 -9.49 -8.79 -5.48
CA ALA A 43 -10.28 -7.59 -5.29
C ALA A 43 -11.14 -7.21 -6.50
N ALA A 44 -10.89 -7.77 -7.69
CA ALA A 44 -11.50 -7.35 -8.95
C ALA A 44 -13.04 -7.24 -8.92
N PRO A 45 -13.82 -8.18 -8.35
CA PRO A 45 -15.28 -8.05 -8.31
C PRO A 45 -15.74 -6.90 -7.43
N MET A 46 -15.09 -6.66 -6.27
CA MET A 46 -15.43 -5.58 -5.34
C MET A 46 -15.05 -4.21 -5.93
N ASP A 47 -13.90 -4.13 -6.60
CA ASP A 47 -13.44 -2.92 -7.28
C ASP A 47 -14.37 -2.56 -8.44
N ALA A 48 -14.85 -3.53 -9.22
CA ALA A 48 -15.85 -3.31 -10.26
C ALA A 48 -17.14 -2.68 -9.70
N VAL A 49 -17.64 -3.15 -8.56
CA VAL A 49 -18.81 -2.55 -7.88
C VAL A 49 -18.55 -1.09 -7.49
N ARG A 50 -17.37 -0.80 -6.97
CA ARG A 50 -16.97 0.57 -6.59
C ARG A 50 -16.90 1.50 -7.81
N ASP A 51 -16.26 1.03 -8.87
CA ASP A 51 -16.06 1.82 -10.10
C ASP A 51 -17.38 2.09 -10.83
N ILE A 52 -18.31 1.12 -10.86
CA ILE A 52 -19.67 1.29 -11.39
C ILE A 52 -20.45 2.35 -10.59
N LYS A 53 -20.35 2.31 -9.24
CA LYS A 53 -20.98 3.35 -8.40
C LYS A 53 -20.44 4.74 -8.71
N ALA A 54 -19.13 4.89 -8.92
CA ALA A 54 -18.50 6.16 -9.27
C ALA A 54 -18.94 6.63 -10.66
N ALA A 55 -18.95 5.74 -11.67
CA ALA A 55 -19.41 6.04 -13.00
C ALA A 55 -20.89 6.48 -13.04
N ARG A 56 -21.75 5.78 -12.29
CA ARG A 56 -23.16 6.17 -12.14
C ARG A 56 -23.33 7.55 -11.54
N ARG A 57 -22.56 7.88 -10.48
CA ARG A 57 -22.61 9.21 -9.86
C ARG A 57 -22.21 10.29 -10.86
N LYS A 58 -21.11 10.08 -11.59
CA LYS A 58 -20.65 11.00 -12.63
C LYS A 58 -21.69 11.20 -13.74
N ALA A 59 -22.33 10.13 -14.21
CA ALA A 59 -23.39 10.23 -15.20
C ALA A 59 -24.57 11.08 -14.71
N LYS A 60 -24.99 10.94 -13.43
CA LYS A 60 -26.04 11.76 -12.83
C LYS A 60 -25.64 13.23 -12.71
N GLU A 61 -24.40 13.52 -12.35
CA GLU A 61 -23.86 14.89 -12.26
C GLU A 61 -23.84 15.56 -13.65
N CYS A 62 -23.35 14.84 -14.68
CA CYS A 62 -23.37 15.31 -16.07
C CYS A 62 -24.80 15.55 -16.59
N GLY A 63 -25.75 14.66 -16.24
CA GLY A 63 -27.15 14.85 -16.60
C GLY A 63 -27.75 16.12 -16.01
N LYS A 64 -27.47 16.42 -14.73
CA LYS A 64 -27.92 17.66 -14.09
C LYS A 64 -27.33 18.91 -14.77
N CYS A 65 -26.01 18.89 -15.04
CA CYS A 65 -25.37 20.02 -15.75
C CYS A 65 -25.97 20.25 -17.15
N ALA A 66 -26.32 19.17 -17.87
CA ALA A 66 -26.98 19.29 -19.18
C ALA A 66 -28.38 19.90 -19.06
N GLU A 67 -29.16 19.49 -18.04
CA GLU A 67 -30.48 20.09 -17.75
C GLU A 67 -30.37 21.59 -17.42
N GLU A 68 -29.42 21.97 -16.57
CA GLU A 68 -29.17 23.37 -16.19
C GLU A 68 -28.78 24.24 -17.39
N ASN A 69 -28.08 23.67 -18.38
CA ASN A 69 -27.69 24.33 -19.62
C ASN A 69 -28.77 24.30 -20.72
N GLY A 70 -29.92 23.68 -20.45
CA GLY A 70 -31.04 23.57 -21.39
C GLY A 70 -30.85 22.52 -22.50
N ASP A 71 -29.82 21.68 -22.40
CA ASP A 71 -29.56 20.59 -23.36
C ASP A 71 -30.30 19.33 -22.95
N GLN A 72 -31.58 19.27 -23.29
CA GLN A 72 -32.45 18.13 -22.94
C GLN A 72 -32.02 16.81 -23.59
N ALA A 73 -31.44 16.86 -24.80
CA ALA A 73 -31.00 15.65 -25.48
C ALA A 73 -29.84 14.99 -24.76
N SER A 74 -28.82 15.78 -24.39
CA SER A 74 -27.69 15.30 -23.58
C SER A 74 -28.13 14.89 -22.17
N ALA A 75 -29.05 15.59 -21.55
CA ALA A 75 -29.59 15.25 -20.24
C ALA A 75 -30.26 13.86 -20.27
N GLN A 76 -31.06 13.58 -21.30
CA GLN A 76 -31.70 12.29 -21.44
C GLN A 76 -30.69 11.15 -21.73
N ALA A 77 -29.68 11.42 -22.56
CA ALA A 77 -28.61 10.46 -22.81
C ALA A 77 -27.85 10.08 -21.53
N TRP A 78 -27.54 11.06 -20.68
CA TRP A 78 -26.90 10.82 -19.38
C TRP A 78 -27.79 10.09 -18.39
N LYS A 79 -29.11 10.30 -18.39
CA LYS A 79 -30.08 9.52 -17.60
C LYS A 79 -30.07 8.05 -18.01
N ASN A 80 -30.13 7.78 -19.30
CA ASN A 80 -30.06 6.42 -19.83
C ASN A 80 -28.75 5.75 -19.46
N THR A 81 -27.64 6.49 -19.51
CA THR A 81 -26.32 6.02 -19.09
C THR A 81 -26.29 5.68 -17.60
N ALA A 82 -26.86 6.52 -16.74
CA ALA A 82 -26.95 6.28 -15.31
C ALA A 82 -27.79 5.03 -14.97
N GLU A 83 -28.89 4.80 -15.69
CA GLU A 83 -29.72 3.60 -15.54
C GLU A 83 -28.97 2.34 -15.99
N ALA A 84 -28.21 2.41 -17.09
CA ALA A 84 -27.38 1.30 -17.53
C ALA A 84 -26.33 0.92 -16.49
N TRP A 85 -25.66 1.92 -15.88
CA TRP A 85 -24.72 1.71 -14.77
C TRP A 85 -25.40 1.15 -13.52
N GLU A 86 -26.67 1.51 -13.26
CA GLU A 86 -27.43 0.93 -12.15
C GLU A 86 -27.67 -0.55 -12.32
N LYS A 87 -28.12 -0.97 -13.52
CA LYS A 87 -28.33 -2.39 -13.86
C LYS A 87 -27.03 -3.17 -13.77
N ALA A 88 -25.93 -2.63 -14.34
CA ALA A 88 -24.62 -3.24 -14.24
C ALA A 88 -24.18 -3.37 -12.78
N GLY A 89 -24.44 -2.36 -11.95
CA GLY A 89 -24.10 -2.35 -10.53
C GLY A 89 -24.81 -3.44 -9.73
N LEU A 90 -26.05 -3.77 -10.05
CA LEU A 90 -26.77 -4.87 -9.41
C LEU A 90 -26.16 -6.23 -9.76
N MET A 91 -25.84 -6.46 -11.04
CA MET A 91 -25.20 -7.70 -11.50
C MET A 91 -23.83 -7.91 -10.84
N TRP A 92 -23.00 -6.86 -10.80
CA TRP A 92 -21.66 -6.93 -10.19
C TRP A 92 -21.72 -7.07 -8.66
N LYS A 93 -22.74 -6.51 -8.03
CA LYS A 93 -22.95 -6.69 -6.58
C LYS A 93 -23.26 -8.16 -6.25
N GLU A 94 -24.15 -8.79 -7.01
CA GLU A 94 -24.45 -10.22 -6.87
C GLU A 94 -23.23 -11.09 -7.16
N ALA A 95 -22.46 -10.75 -8.19
CA ALA A 95 -21.20 -11.43 -8.50
C ALA A 95 -20.17 -11.28 -7.37
N ALA A 96 -20.05 -10.10 -6.76
CA ALA A 96 -19.13 -9.87 -5.65
C ALA A 96 -19.54 -10.64 -4.37
N GLU A 97 -20.84 -10.66 -4.04
CA GLU A 97 -21.38 -11.44 -2.93
C GLU A 97 -21.16 -12.95 -3.12
N THR A 98 -21.32 -13.43 -4.37
CA THR A 98 -21.03 -14.82 -4.72
C THR A 98 -19.53 -15.11 -4.63
N TRP A 99 -18.69 -14.15 -5.04
CA TRP A 99 -17.23 -14.27 -5.01
C TRP A 99 -16.68 -14.36 -3.59
N GLU A 100 -17.18 -13.53 -2.65
CA GLU A 100 -16.74 -13.57 -1.25
C GLU A 100 -16.92 -14.97 -0.61
N ASN A 101 -17.92 -15.74 -1.07
CA ASN A 101 -18.20 -17.10 -0.59
C ASN A 101 -17.60 -18.18 -1.52
N HIS A 102 -16.82 -17.80 -2.53
CA HIS A 102 -16.29 -18.74 -3.50
C HIS A 102 -14.99 -19.38 -2.99
N PRO A 103 -14.82 -20.72 -3.09
CA PRO A 103 -13.62 -21.42 -2.60
C PRO A 103 -12.30 -20.91 -3.23
N MET A 104 -12.37 -20.30 -4.41
CA MET A 104 -11.21 -19.70 -5.06
C MET A 104 -10.80 -18.39 -4.37
N ALA A 105 -11.75 -17.58 -3.91
CA ALA A 105 -11.47 -16.36 -3.15
C ALA A 105 -10.72 -16.69 -1.84
N ASP A 106 -11.13 -17.73 -1.13
CA ASP A 106 -10.44 -18.22 0.07
C ASP A 106 -9.01 -18.69 -0.24
N LYS A 107 -8.82 -19.39 -1.36
CA LYS A 107 -7.48 -19.84 -1.79
C LYS A 107 -6.58 -18.66 -2.13
N LEU A 108 -7.07 -17.68 -2.88
CA LEU A 108 -6.31 -16.47 -3.21
C LEU A 108 -5.96 -15.68 -1.94
N TYR A 109 -6.90 -15.54 -1.01
CA TYR A 109 -6.66 -14.89 0.27
C TYR A 109 -5.59 -15.62 1.11
N ALA A 110 -5.62 -16.95 1.15
CA ALA A 110 -4.61 -17.75 1.83
C ALA A 110 -3.21 -17.54 1.20
N VAL A 111 -3.12 -17.45 -0.13
CA VAL A 111 -1.87 -17.15 -0.84
C VAL A 111 -1.37 -15.75 -0.49
N ILE A 112 -2.25 -14.73 -0.44
CA ILE A 112 -1.90 -13.37 -0.03
C ILE A 112 -1.29 -13.37 1.37
N LEU A 113 -1.92 -14.04 2.34
CA LEU A 113 -1.43 -14.11 3.71
C LEU A 113 -0.06 -14.82 3.82
N GLN A 114 0.14 -15.87 3.02
CA GLN A 114 1.43 -16.56 2.96
C GLN A 114 2.53 -15.67 2.38
N GLN A 115 2.23 -14.96 1.29
CA GLN A 115 3.16 -14.03 0.66
C GLN A 115 3.47 -12.84 1.57
N ASP A 116 2.49 -12.31 2.32
CA ASP A 116 2.71 -11.25 3.32
C ASP A 116 3.75 -11.67 4.37
N LYS A 117 3.65 -12.91 4.89
CA LYS A 117 4.63 -13.45 5.85
C LYS A 117 6.02 -13.56 5.23
N MET A 118 6.12 -14.06 4.00
CA MET A 118 7.41 -14.20 3.31
C MET A 118 8.05 -12.83 3.02
N ILE A 119 7.28 -11.87 2.53
CA ILE A 119 7.73 -10.50 2.28
C ILE A 119 8.23 -9.87 3.57
N HIS A 120 7.49 -10.04 4.67
CA HIS A 120 7.89 -9.51 5.97
C HIS A 120 9.23 -10.11 6.45
N MET A 121 9.40 -11.43 6.34
CA MET A 121 10.65 -12.11 6.70
C MET A 121 11.83 -11.62 5.84
N LEU A 122 11.63 -11.48 4.53
CA LEU A 122 12.68 -10.98 3.64
C LEU A 122 13.05 -9.52 3.95
N ARG A 123 12.07 -8.66 4.21
CA ARG A 123 12.33 -7.28 4.64
C ARG A 123 13.06 -7.22 5.98
N GLU A 124 12.73 -8.09 6.92
CA GLU A 124 13.41 -8.18 8.21
C GLU A 124 14.87 -8.65 8.03
N SER A 125 15.11 -9.67 7.20
CA SER A 125 16.45 -10.18 6.90
C SER A 125 17.35 -9.17 6.17
N LEU A 126 16.75 -8.28 5.38
CA LEU A 126 17.46 -7.18 4.69
C LEU A 126 17.64 -5.92 5.56
N GLY A 127 17.20 -5.94 6.81
CA GLY A 127 17.28 -4.76 7.69
C GLY A 127 16.31 -3.63 7.31
N LEU A 128 15.31 -3.91 6.47
CA LEU A 128 14.31 -2.91 5.99
C LEU A 128 13.16 -2.70 6.97
N THR A 129 13.18 -3.37 8.12
CA THR A 129 12.27 -3.14 9.25
C THR A 129 13.07 -2.63 10.44
N PRO A 130 12.46 -1.87 11.38
CA PRO A 130 13.18 -1.40 12.58
C PRO A 130 13.83 -2.54 13.37
N LYS A 131 13.13 -3.66 13.51
CA LYS A 131 13.63 -4.87 14.19
C LYS A 131 14.77 -5.51 13.42
N GLY A 132 14.61 -5.69 12.10
CA GLY A 132 15.65 -6.24 11.23
C GLY A 132 16.88 -5.34 11.19
N LEU A 133 16.72 -4.03 11.13
CA LEU A 133 17.82 -3.07 11.15
C LEU A 133 18.61 -3.15 12.46
N LYS A 134 17.93 -3.23 13.61
CA LYS A 134 18.58 -3.40 14.91
C LYS A 134 19.38 -4.70 14.96
N ARG A 135 18.78 -5.81 14.53
CA ARG A 135 19.47 -7.12 14.44
C ARG A 135 20.67 -7.06 13.51
N PHE A 136 20.50 -6.48 12.32
CA PHE A 136 21.56 -6.32 11.33
C PHE A 136 22.76 -5.57 11.90
N ARG A 137 22.55 -4.44 12.57
CA ARG A 137 23.60 -3.67 13.22
C ARG A 137 24.30 -4.46 14.33
N THR A 138 23.57 -5.29 15.07
CA THR A 138 24.15 -6.12 16.13
C THR A 138 24.98 -7.27 15.57
N GLU A 139 24.54 -7.93 14.49
CA GLU A 139 25.20 -9.10 13.92
C GLU A 139 26.37 -8.75 12.99
N PHE A 140 26.25 -7.69 12.22
CA PHE A 140 27.22 -7.32 11.18
C PHE A 140 28.09 -6.12 11.53
N GLY A 141 27.96 -5.58 12.75
CA GLY A 141 28.90 -4.62 13.30
C GLY A 141 29.12 -3.40 12.40
N THR A 142 28.06 -2.82 11.84
CA THR A 142 28.19 -1.47 11.31
C THR A 142 28.40 -0.58 12.52
N ALA A 143 29.67 -0.34 12.84
CA ALA A 143 30.11 0.76 13.69
C ALA A 143 29.84 2.10 12.95
N ALA A 144 28.59 2.38 12.64
CA ALA A 144 28.12 3.74 12.64
C ALA A 144 28.08 4.09 14.12
N GLU A 145 29.05 4.88 14.55
CA GLU A 145 29.06 5.53 15.84
C GLU A 145 27.61 5.81 16.24
N GLU A 146 27.19 5.18 17.34
CA GLU A 146 26.07 5.70 18.09
C GLU A 146 26.50 7.14 18.40
N GLU A 147 26.07 8.11 17.60
CA GLU A 147 25.89 9.45 18.15
C GLU A 147 25.10 9.20 19.42
N PRO A 148 25.66 9.50 20.59
CA PRO A 148 24.95 9.30 21.83
C PRO A 148 23.65 10.04 21.65
N GLU A 149 22.51 9.32 21.59
CA GLU A 149 21.20 9.94 21.71
C GLU A 149 21.31 10.82 22.95
N GLU A 150 21.46 12.13 22.75
CA GLU A 150 21.39 13.09 23.85
C GLU A 150 19.99 12.80 24.45
N LYS A 151 20.02 12.02 25.53
CA LYS A 151 18.81 11.78 26.31
C LYS A 151 18.22 13.15 26.56
N PRO A 152 16.96 13.38 26.20
CA PRO A 152 16.34 14.69 26.39
C PRO A 152 16.58 15.08 27.84
N LYS A 153 17.37 16.16 28.03
CA LYS A 153 17.76 16.62 29.35
C LYS A 153 16.51 16.74 30.21
N THR A 154 16.52 16.07 31.33
CA THR A 154 15.37 16.12 32.23
C THR A 154 15.15 17.58 32.68
N ALA A 155 13.90 17.94 33.00
CA ALA A 155 13.55 19.27 33.46
C ALA A 155 14.45 19.72 34.64
N LEU A 156 14.94 18.76 35.41
CA LEU A 156 15.87 18.99 36.53
C LEU A 156 17.28 19.39 36.04
N GLU A 157 17.79 18.76 34.98
CA GLU A 157 19.10 19.09 34.40
C GLU A 157 19.09 20.47 33.74
N LEU A 158 18.00 20.84 33.06
CA LEU A 158 17.78 22.16 32.49
C LEU A 158 17.70 23.24 33.59
N LEU A 159 17.11 22.94 34.75
CA LEU A 159 17.06 23.84 35.89
C LEU A 159 18.44 24.01 36.56
N MET A 160 19.23 22.96 36.62
CA MET A 160 20.61 23.03 37.16
C MET A 160 21.56 23.80 36.24
N GLU A 161 21.46 23.65 34.92
CA GLU A 161 22.21 24.45 33.95
C GLU A 161 21.88 25.96 34.07
N LYS A 162 20.58 26.30 34.18
CA LYS A 162 20.15 27.68 34.40
C LYS A 162 20.69 28.29 35.71
N ARG A 163 20.85 27.51 36.75
CA ARG A 163 21.44 27.98 38.04
C ARG A 163 22.96 28.14 38.00
N ARG A 164 23.67 27.48 37.09
CA ARG A 164 25.13 27.61 36.92
C ARG A 164 25.50 28.76 35.97
N ALA A 165 24.57 29.22 35.14
CA ALA A 165 24.81 30.28 34.15
C ALA A 165 24.41 31.69 34.66
N GLY A 166 23.91 31.86 35.86
CA GLY A 166 23.57 33.12 36.54
C GLY A 166 24.35 33.25 37.84
#